data_220ea094505b312ba274d3253007bf74
#
_entry.id   220ea094505b312ba274d3253007bf74
#
_cell.length_a   1.000
_cell.length_b   1.000
_cell.length_c   1.000
_cell.angle_alpha   90.00
_cell.angle_beta   90.00
_cell.angle_gamma   90.00
#
_symmetry.space_group_name_H-M   'P 1'
#
loop_
_entity.id
_entity.type
_entity.pdbx_description
1 polymer ?
#
loop_
_entity_poly.entity_id
_entity_poly.type
_entity_poly.pdbx_seq_one_letter_code
_entity_poly.pdbx_strand_id
1 'polypeptide(L)'
;MPDSTPKPIYRIMDLHEADRPRERLASLGPQALTNAELIAILLRVGVKGENAVAVGQRLLNKFGGLAGLHRAPFADIKKQHGLGDAKAAQIKAAIELGRRLTLESPEERPAINSPA
;
A
#
# COMPACT_ATOMS: atom_id res chain seq x y z
N MET A 1 18.08 -28.03 -16.90
CA MET A 1 17.89 -27.37 -16.78
C MET A 1 17.27 -26.97 -16.22
N PRO A 2 17.25 -26.88 -15.89
CA PRO A 2 16.68 -26.59 -15.26
C PRO A 2 15.84 -25.84 -15.22
N ASP A 3 15.44 -25.81 -14.82
CA ASP A 3 14.57 -25.11 -14.66
C ASP A 3 14.83 -23.90 -15.10
N SER A 4 14.94 -23.84 -16.22
CA SER A 4 15.10 -22.68 -16.78
C SER A 4 13.90 -21.91 -16.83
N THR A 5 12.82 -22.37 -16.43
CA THR A 5 11.64 -21.61 -16.47
C THR A 5 11.70 -20.53 -15.47
N PRO A 6 11.57 -19.30 -15.86
CA PRO A 6 11.67 -18.23 -14.91
C PRO A 6 10.50 -18.25 -14.00
N LYS A 7 10.69 -17.91 -12.77
CA LYS A 7 9.62 -17.80 -11.90
C LYS A 7 8.85 -16.58 -12.21
N PRO A 8 7.58 -16.62 -12.00
CA PRO A 8 6.79 -15.43 -12.19
C PRO A 8 7.27 -14.37 -11.24
N ILE A 9 7.41 -13.18 -11.72
CA ILE A 9 7.89 -12.14 -10.88
C ILE A 9 6.81 -11.30 -10.27
N TYR A 10 5.55 -11.73 -10.40
CA TYR A 10 4.47 -10.95 -9.83
C TYR A 10 4.30 -11.21 -8.35
N ARG A 11 5.03 -12.12 -7.76
CA ARG A 11 4.93 -12.34 -6.33
C ARG A 11 6.03 -11.57 -5.64
N ILE A 12 5.69 -10.90 -4.57
CA ILE A 12 6.69 -10.15 -3.84
C ILE A 12 7.81 -11.04 -3.35
N MET A 13 7.49 -12.26 -2.99
CA MET A 13 8.53 -13.17 -2.54
C MET A 13 9.56 -13.46 -3.60
N ASP A 14 9.25 -13.22 -4.86
CA ASP A 14 10.20 -13.47 -5.92
C ASP A 14 11.12 -12.29 -6.14
N LEU A 15 10.93 -11.18 -5.42
CA LEU A 15 11.79 -10.04 -5.55
C LEU A 15 12.99 -10.17 -4.63
N HIS A 16 14.03 -9.46 -4.97
CA HIS A 16 15.19 -9.42 -4.11
C HIS A 16 14.73 -8.91 -2.76
N GLU A 17 15.24 -9.51 -1.71
CA GLU A 17 14.77 -9.17 -0.38
C GLU A 17 14.90 -7.69 -0.09
N ALA A 18 15.97 -7.06 -0.51
CA ALA A 18 16.16 -5.65 -0.23
C ALA A 18 15.15 -4.78 -0.93
N ASP A 19 14.47 -5.30 -1.96
CA ASP A 19 13.49 -4.55 -2.70
C ASP A 19 12.07 -4.79 -2.24
N ARG A 20 11.86 -5.66 -1.30
CA ARG A 20 10.50 -5.90 -0.83
C ARG A 20 10.06 -4.75 0.06
N PRO A 21 8.81 -4.34 -0.05
CA PRO A 21 8.35 -3.15 0.69
C PRO A 21 8.56 -3.23 2.20
N ARG A 22 8.30 -4.38 2.80
CA ARG A 22 8.44 -4.50 4.24
C ARG A 22 9.88 -4.34 4.68
N GLU A 23 10.82 -4.95 3.95
CA GLU A 23 12.22 -4.81 4.27
C GLU A 23 12.71 -3.39 4.03
N ARG A 24 12.21 -2.76 2.98
CA ARG A 24 12.59 -1.38 2.71
C ARG A 24 12.08 -0.45 3.78
N LEU A 25 10.86 -0.70 4.25
CA LEU A 25 10.32 0.12 5.32
C LEU A 25 11.18 -0.02 6.57
N ALA A 26 11.57 -1.24 6.90
CA ALA A 26 12.35 -1.49 8.09
C ALA A 26 13.74 -0.85 8.03
N SER A 27 14.35 -0.87 6.86
CA SER A 27 15.71 -0.35 6.77
C SER A 27 15.78 1.13 6.41
N LEU A 28 14.81 1.65 5.69
CA LEU A 28 14.87 3.03 5.22
C LEU A 28 13.80 3.94 5.82
N GLY A 29 12.80 3.37 6.45
CA GLY A 29 11.70 4.12 7.00
C GLY A 29 10.54 4.21 6.02
N PRO A 30 9.33 4.43 6.52
CA PRO A 30 8.15 4.42 5.66
C PRO A 30 8.13 5.57 4.65
N GLN A 31 8.78 6.68 4.97
CA GLN A 31 8.75 7.81 4.06
C GLN A 31 9.51 7.54 2.77
N ALA A 32 10.31 6.48 2.73
CA ALA A 32 11.05 6.13 1.51
C ALA A 32 10.22 5.31 0.54
N LEU A 33 9.02 4.91 0.92
CA LEU A 33 8.22 4.04 0.08
C LEU A 33 7.18 4.83 -0.70
N THR A 34 6.82 4.31 -1.87
CA THR A 34 5.73 4.90 -2.65
C THR A 34 4.40 4.51 -2.01
N ASN A 35 3.35 5.20 -2.41
CA ASN A 35 2.02 4.85 -1.92
C ASN A 35 1.64 3.41 -2.28
N ALA A 36 1.99 2.98 -3.48
CA ALA A 36 1.69 1.60 -3.88
C ALA A 36 2.41 0.60 -3.00
N GLU A 37 3.64 0.90 -2.63
CA GLU A 37 4.39 0.01 -1.75
C GLU A 37 3.80 -0.03 -0.35
N LEU A 38 3.34 1.11 0.16
CA LEU A 38 2.71 1.12 1.48
C LEU A 38 1.41 0.31 1.46
N ILE A 39 0.63 0.45 0.40
CA ILE A 39 -0.58 -0.35 0.27
C ILE A 39 -0.21 -1.83 0.18
N ALA A 40 0.87 -2.16 -0.53
CA ALA A 40 1.28 -3.55 -0.66
C ALA A 40 1.56 -4.19 0.70
N ILE A 41 2.12 -3.42 1.64
CA ILE A 41 2.35 -3.94 2.97
C ILE A 41 1.02 -4.30 3.63
N LEU A 42 0.01 -3.46 3.45
CA LEU A 42 -1.30 -3.75 4.02
C LEU A 42 -1.93 -4.97 3.38
N LEU A 43 -1.74 -5.14 2.09
CA LEU A 43 -2.32 -6.28 1.37
C LEU A 43 -1.59 -7.58 1.67
N ARG A 44 -0.31 -7.49 1.92
CA ARG A 44 0.57 -8.61 2.24
C ARG A 44 0.92 -9.50 1.07
N VAL A 45 -0.03 -9.93 0.31
CA VAL A 45 0.24 -10.78 -0.85
C VAL A 45 -0.53 -10.24 -2.03
N GLY A 46 -0.04 -10.53 -3.21
CA GLY A 46 -0.74 -10.16 -4.43
C GLY A 46 -1.69 -11.26 -4.85
N VAL A 47 -2.00 -11.27 -6.13
CA VAL A 47 -2.84 -12.31 -6.70
C VAL A 47 -2.09 -12.95 -7.84
N LYS A 48 -2.64 -14.00 -8.38
CA LYS A 48 -2.01 -14.67 -9.49
C LYS A 48 -1.80 -13.70 -10.63
N GLY A 49 -0.58 -13.55 -11.05
CA GLY A 49 -0.26 -12.67 -12.17
C GLY A 49 0.02 -11.23 -11.76
N GLU A 50 -0.09 -10.90 -10.47
CA GLU A 50 0.05 -9.52 -10.08
C GLU A 50 0.54 -9.47 -8.65
N ASN A 51 1.71 -8.90 -8.37
CA ASN A 51 2.20 -8.84 -7.01
C ASN A 51 1.46 -7.73 -6.24
N ALA A 52 1.68 -7.67 -4.94
CA ALA A 52 0.94 -6.74 -4.11
C ALA A 52 1.19 -5.27 -4.46
N VAL A 53 2.40 -4.94 -4.90
CA VAL A 53 2.69 -3.56 -5.29
C VAL A 53 1.87 -3.21 -6.53
N ALA A 54 1.78 -4.14 -7.48
CA ALA A 54 1.00 -3.89 -8.68
C ALA A 54 -0.48 -3.75 -8.35
N VAL A 55 -0.98 -4.54 -7.42
CA VAL A 55 -2.37 -4.40 -6.98
C VAL A 55 -2.56 -3.02 -6.33
N GLY A 56 -1.62 -2.60 -5.50
CA GLY A 56 -1.71 -1.29 -4.88
C GLY A 56 -1.73 -0.18 -5.91
N GLN A 57 -0.88 -0.28 -6.93
CA GLN A 57 -0.85 0.74 -7.97
C GLN A 57 -2.15 0.74 -8.76
N ARG A 58 -2.70 -0.43 -9.03
CA ARG A 58 -3.96 -0.53 -9.74
C ARG A 58 -5.09 0.14 -8.97
N LEU A 59 -5.11 -0.06 -7.64
CA LEU A 59 -6.12 0.60 -6.82
C LEU A 59 -5.97 2.11 -6.83
N LEU A 60 -4.73 2.59 -6.74
CA LEU A 60 -4.50 4.03 -6.79
C LEU A 60 -4.96 4.62 -8.12
N ASN A 61 -4.67 3.91 -9.20
CA ASN A 61 -5.08 4.39 -10.51
C ASN A 61 -6.60 4.37 -10.65
N LYS A 62 -7.23 3.33 -10.13
CA LYS A 62 -8.67 3.18 -10.27
C LYS A 62 -9.43 4.24 -9.50
N PHE A 63 -9.01 4.54 -8.30
CA PHE A 63 -9.78 5.43 -7.45
C PHE A 63 -9.25 6.87 -7.39
N GLY A 64 -8.14 7.14 -8.03
CA GLY A 64 -7.64 8.51 -8.04
C GLY A 64 -6.76 8.84 -6.84
N GLY A 65 -5.86 7.96 -6.49
CA GLY A 65 -4.89 8.21 -5.44
C GLY A 65 -5.44 7.92 -4.05
N LEU A 66 -4.70 8.31 -3.04
CA LEU A 66 -5.11 8.07 -1.66
C LEU A 66 -6.40 8.81 -1.33
N ALA A 67 -6.55 10.03 -1.83
CA ALA A 67 -7.76 10.78 -1.58
C ALA A 67 -8.97 10.07 -2.17
N GLY A 68 -8.80 9.49 -3.35
CA GLY A 68 -9.89 8.75 -3.97
C GLY A 68 -10.25 7.49 -3.21
N LEU A 69 -9.23 6.79 -2.70
CA LEU A 69 -9.49 5.62 -1.86
C LEU A 69 -10.21 6.02 -0.58
N HIS A 70 -9.86 7.17 -0.02
CA HIS A 70 -10.53 7.64 1.18
C HIS A 70 -12.02 7.90 0.92
N ARG A 71 -12.32 8.51 -0.22
CA ARG A 71 -13.71 8.83 -0.54
C ARG A 71 -14.51 7.64 -1.04
N ALA A 72 -13.84 6.61 -1.57
CA ALA A 72 -14.55 5.49 -2.18
C ALA A 72 -15.33 4.69 -1.15
N PRO A 73 -16.54 4.28 -1.48
CA PRO A 73 -17.29 3.42 -0.55
C PRO A 73 -16.61 2.09 -0.37
N PHE A 74 -16.75 1.53 0.81
CA PHE A 74 -16.18 0.22 1.11
C PHE A 74 -16.60 -0.81 0.05
N ALA A 75 -17.85 -0.80 -0.34
CA ALA A 75 -18.36 -1.77 -1.29
C ALA A 75 -17.63 -1.71 -2.64
N ASP A 76 -17.22 -0.53 -3.05
CA ASP A 76 -16.53 -0.39 -4.32
C ASP A 76 -15.09 -0.91 -4.23
N ILE A 77 -14.46 -0.71 -3.09
CA ILE A 77 -13.10 -1.18 -2.93
C ILE A 77 -13.08 -2.70 -2.82
N LYS A 78 -14.00 -3.28 -2.05
CA LYS A 78 -13.95 -4.72 -1.86
C LYS A 78 -14.27 -5.49 -3.13
N LYS A 79 -14.89 -4.85 -4.11
CA LYS A 79 -15.18 -5.52 -5.37
C LYS A 79 -13.96 -5.65 -6.26
N GLN A 80 -12.89 -4.94 -5.95
CA GLN A 80 -11.71 -4.99 -6.79
C GLN A 80 -11.05 -6.36 -6.70
N HIS A 81 -10.55 -6.82 -7.84
CA HIS A 81 -9.92 -8.12 -7.91
C HIS A 81 -8.78 -8.20 -6.91
N GLY A 82 -8.78 -9.25 -6.13
CA GLY A 82 -7.72 -9.47 -5.16
C GLY A 82 -7.95 -8.87 -3.80
N LEU A 83 -9.07 -8.18 -3.59
CA LEU A 83 -9.31 -7.60 -2.31
C LEU A 83 -10.28 -8.39 -1.43
N GLY A 84 -11.51 -8.20 -1.55
CA GLY A 84 -12.47 -8.78 -0.61
C GLY A 84 -12.58 -7.97 0.65
N ASP A 85 -13.36 -8.48 1.59
CA ASP A 85 -13.71 -7.72 2.79
C ASP A 85 -12.51 -7.39 3.67
N ALA A 86 -11.67 -8.37 3.94
CA ALA A 86 -10.58 -8.15 4.89
C ALA A 86 -9.58 -7.12 4.39
N LYS A 87 -9.15 -7.23 3.15
CA LYS A 87 -8.16 -6.31 2.63
C LYS A 87 -8.74 -4.93 2.42
N ALA A 88 -9.99 -4.84 1.98
CA ALA A 88 -10.64 -3.56 1.84
C ALA A 88 -10.76 -2.86 3.20
N ALA A 89 -11.08 -3.63 4.24
CA ALA A 89 -11.17 -3.07 5.58
C ALA A 89 -9.82 -2.59 6.07
N GLN A 90 -8.76 -3.34 5.78
CA GLN A 90 -7.43 -2.92 6.19
C GLN A 90 -7.04 -1.58 5.55
N ILE A 91 -7.36 -1.42 4.28
CA ILE A 91 -7.05 -0.17 3.60
C ILE A 91 -7.85 0.99 4.17
N LYS A 92 -9.15 0.80 4.33
CA LYS A 92 -9.99 1.89 4.85
C LYS A 92 -9.62 2.23 6.29
N ALA A 93 -9.30 1.23 7.09
CA ALA A 93 -8.89 1.49 8.47
C ALA A 93 -7.58 2.26 8.53
N ALA A 94 -6.62 1.90 7.69
CA ALA A 94 -5.34 2.60 7.68
C ALA A 94 -5.53 4.06 7.28
N ILE A 95 -6.37 4.30 6.28
CA ILE A 95 -6.62 5.66 5.82
C ILE A 95 -7.30 6.48 6.93
N GLU A 96 -8.24 5.87 7.63
CA GLU A 96 -8.92 6.57 8.70
C GLU A 96 -7.96 6.90 9.84
N LEU A 97 -7.05 5.99 10.15
CA LEU A 97 -6.05 6.27 11.17
C LEU A 97 -5.18 7.45 10.78
N GLY A 98 -4.81 7.50 9.51
CA GLY A 98 -4.03 8.63 9.02
C GLY A 98 -4.79 9.95 9.14
N ARG A 99 -6.08 9.93 8.85
CA ARG A 99 -6.89 11.12 8.98
C ARG A 99 -6.94 11.58 10.44
N ARG A 100 -7.15 10.64 11.36
CA ARG A 100 -7.23 10.99 12.77
C ARG A 100 -5.90 11.50 13.31
N LEU A 101 -4.80 10.96 12.80
CA LEU A 101 -3.50 11.42 13.21
C LEU A 101 -3.34 12.91 12.92
N THR A 102 -3.78 13.35 11.77
CA THR A 102 -3.70 14.74 11.41
C THR A 102 -4.51 15.63 12.36
N LEU A 103 -5.67 15.14 12.77
CA LEU A 103 -6.52 15.93 13.65
C LEU A 103 -6.02 15.91 15.09
N GLU A 104 -5.33 14.82 15.45
CA GLU A 104 -4.98 14.66 16.83
C GLU A 104 -3.75 15.44 17.24
N SER A 105 -2.82 15.69 16.40
CA SER A 105 -1.57 16.33 16.75
C SER A 105 -1.19 17.41 15.78
N PRO A 106 -2.02 18.43 15.66
CA PRO A 106 -1.72 19.47 14.69
C PRO A 106 -0.41 20.18 15.00
N GLU A 107 -0.06 20.31 16.25
CA GLU A 107 1.16 21.03 16.58
C GLU A 107 2.39 20.24 16.23
N GLU A 108 2.27 19.02 15.89
CA GLU A 108 3.41 18.24 15.49
C GLU A 108 3.62 18.23 14.00
N ARG A 109 2.87 18.97 13.29
CA ARG A 109 3.06 19.05 11.86
C ARG A 109 4.28 19.85 11.64
N PRO A 110 5.30 19.24 11.15
CA PRO A 110 6.56 19.86 11.12
C PRO A 110 6.60 21.17 10.47
N ALA A 111 6.55 21.23 9.32
CA ALA A 111 6.79 22.40 8.67
C ALA A 111 5.91 23.48 9.01
N ILE A 112 4.78 23.09 9.41
CA ILE A 112 3.85 24.00 9.58
C ILE A 112 4.11 24.76 10.75
N ASN A 113 4.55 24.13 11.71
CA ASN A 113 4.58 24.77 12.88
C ASN A 113 5.77 25.51 13.09
N SER A 114 6.65 25.33 12.30
CA SER A 114 7.70 25.84 12.63
C SER A 114 7.83 27.11 12.57
N PRO A 115 7.68 27.83 12.56
CA PRO A 115 7.94 28.91 12.48
C PRO A 115 8.38 29.34 13.35
N ALA A 116 8.51 29.38 13.67
CA ALA A 116 8.85 29.78 14.50
C ALA A 116 9.33 30.42 14.52
#